data_05e93474abca2898eee1f6780e76a05b
#
_entry.id   05e93474abca2898eee1f6780e76a05b
#
_cell.length_a   1.000
_cell.length_b   1.000
_cell.length_c   1.000
_cell.angle_alpha   90.00
_cell.angle_beta   90.00
_cell.angle_gamma   90.00
#
_symmetry.space_group_name_H-M   'P 1'
#
loop_
_entity.id
_entity.type
_entity.pdbx_description
1 polymer ?
#
loop_
_entity_poly.entity_id
_entity_poly.type
_entity_poly.pdbx_seq_one_letter_code
_entity_poly.pdbx_strand_id
1 'polypeptide(L)'
;MTEQEKQPVIQSNPLVNAQYKLDLIEQKVLRFVISMIRPDDEKLEKRYYRIEIKDLEEYLGWEKGGEIFDYIKKVADKLKSTTIKVIKPTTTIVTSWIASYEYPRNKGWIEFEISSKLESELLKLKSQFTQYYLKNISKLKSQYSIRLYELLKQYLPFGKREIEIEDLKVMLGIGKGEYKLFADFKKRVIEKAVKEITTKTDIEFKIKHIKEARKVVAILFYDIQQKTYIPPSIMSLIPEKYRENKQILSIVRKFIELMGEKYVIEKLNYTNSKNPKSWIDYFYQACEQNWGEGFIPAQQSIPGVFEALEDGTTIEINRQRYTSYGGTIHTERGVIPPGLLQRMLTEGKARIIHLNNSE
;
A
#
# COMPACT_ATOMS: atom_id res chain seq x y z
N MET A 1 -8.63 -1.42 -6.56
CA MET A 1 -7.43 -2.16 -6.11
C MET A 1 -7.67 -3.61 -6.47
N THR A 2 -6.86 -4.14 -7.36
CA THR A 2 -6.99 -5.51 -7.84
C THR A 2 -6.61 -6.52 -6.75
N GLU A 3 -7.09 -7.77 -6.85
CA GLU A 3 -6.64 -8.84 -5.94
C GLU A 3 -5.11 -9.05 -6.01
N GLN A 4 -4.53 -8.86 -7.20
CA GLN A 4 -3.10 -8.97 -7.40
C GLN A 4 -2.31 -7.87 -6.66
N GLU A 5 -2.83 -6.65 -6.57
CA GLU A 5 -2.16 -5.57 -5.81
C GLU A 5 -2.04 -5.87 -4.30
N LYS A 6 -2.87 -6.79 -3.77
CA LYS A 6 -2.82 -7.26 -2.38
C LYS A 6 -1.79 -8.38 -2.17
N GLN A 7 -1.19 -8.93 -3.24
CA GLN A 7 -0.21 -10.00 -3.11
C GLN A 7 1.13 -9.46 -2.64
N PRO A 8 1.82 -10.17 -1.73
CA PRO A 8 3.13 -9.78 -1.27
C PRO A 8 4.21 -10.14 -2.29
N VAL A 9 5.17 -9.25 -2.47
CA VAL A 9 6.46 -9.53 -3.09
C VAL A 9 7.44 -9.85 -1.98
N ILE A 10 8.04 -11.02 -1.99
CA ILE A 10 8.98 -11.50 -0.96
C ILE A 10 10.28 -11.91 -1.63
N GLN A 11 11.39 -11.36 -1.18
CA GLN A 11 12.72 -11.58 -1.76
C GLN A 11 13.78 -11.56 -0.65
N SER A 12 14.84 -12.35 -0.80
CA SER A 12 15.99 -12.24 0.09
C SER A 12 16.66 -10.87 0.03
N ASN A 13 17.28 -10.43 1.11
CA ASN A 13 18.03 -9.17 1.13
C ASN A 13 19.20 -9.14 0.13
N PRO A 14 19.96 -10.23 -0.10
CA PRO A 14 20.92 -10.30 -1.20
C PRO A 14 20.31 -10.06 -2.58
N LEU A 15 19.11 -10.59 -2.85
CA LEU A 15 18.41 -10.35 -4.12
C LEU A 15 17.94 -8.90 -4.25
N VAL A 16 17.46 -8.29 -3.18
CA VAL A 16 17.11 -6.84 -3.15
C VAL A 16 18.34 -5.97 -3.47
N ASN A 17 19.52 -6.34 -2.95
CA ASN A 17 20.78 -5.61 -3.22
C ASN A 17 21.44 -5.99 -4.55
N ALA A 18 20.88 -6.93 -5.32
CA ALA A 18 21.47 -7.43 -6.54
C ALA A 18 21.68 -6.34 -7.60
N GLN A 19 22.69 -6.54 -8.45
CA GLN A 19 23.08 -5.63 -9.52
C GLN A 19 22.41 -6.06 -10.82
N TYR A 20 21.59 -5.19 -11.40
CA TYR A 20 20.95 -5.37 -12.71
C TYR A 20 20.37 -4.05 -13.22
N LYS A 21 20.09 -3.98 -14.51
CA LYS A 21 19.45 -2.82 -15.14
C LYS A 21 18.17 -3.27 -15.83
N LEU A 22 17.04 -2.85 -15.29
CA LEU A 22 15.69 -3.03 -15.85
C LEU A 22 14.96 -1.68 -15.86
N ASP A 23 14.15 -1.45 -16.87
CA ASP A 23 13.29 -0.28 -16.94
C ASP A 23 12.08 -0.39 -15.98
N LEU A 24 11.22 0.63 -15.98
CA LEU A 24 10.07 0.70 -15.10
C LEU A 24 9.08 -0.46 -15.31
N ILE A 25 8.76 -0.78 -16.56
CA ILE A 25 7.76 -1.80 -16.89
C ILE A 25 8.35 -3.20 -16.68
N GLU A 26 9.58 -3.41 -17.09
CA GLU A 26 10.32 -4.65 -16.83
C GLU A 26 10.35 -4.97 -15.32
N GLN A 27 10.61 -3.96 -14.49
CA GLN A 27 10.58 -4.12 -13.04
C GLN A 27 9.18 -4.42 -12.50
N LYS A 28 8.14 -3.74 -12.99
CA LYS A 28 6.76 -3.98 -12.56
C LYS A 28 6.29 -5.39 -12.93
N VAL A 29 6.52 -5.82 -14.18
CA VAL A 29 6.19 -7.18 -14.64
C VAL A 29 6.92 -8.22 -13.82
N LEU A 30 8.23 -8.04 -13.60
CA LEU A 30 9.01 -8.96 -12.77
C LEU A 30 8.44 -9.10 -11.35
N ARG A 31 8.06 -7.98 -10.68
CA ARG A 31 7.49 -8.04 -9.32
C ARG A 31 6.10 -8.65 -9.32
N PHE A 32 5.34 -8.46 -10.39
CA PHE A 32 4.07 -9.16 -10.56
C PHE A 32 4.29 -10.69 -10.60
N VAL A 33 5.28 -11.19 -11.36
CA VAL A 33 5.64 -12.60 -11.39
C VAL A 33 6.09 -13.08 -10.00
N ILE A 34 7.00 -12.34 -9.33
CA ILE A 34 7.52 -12.71 -8.00
C ILE A 34 6.38 -12.77 -6.96
N SER A 35 5.37 -11.90 -7.05
CA SER A 35 4.24 -11.92 -6.13
C SER A 35 3.36 -13.16 -6.24
N MET A 36 3.48 -13.94 -7.32
CA MET A 36 2.78 -15.21 -7.50
C MET A 36 3.52 -16.39 -6.83
N ILE A 37 4.78 -16.18 -6.42
CA ILE A 37 5.59 -17.20 -5.75
C ILE A 37 5.14 -17.31 -4.29
N ARG A 38 4.80 -18.50 -3.87
CA ARG A 38 4.47 -18.77 -2.46
C ARG A 38 5.73 -19.14 -1.71
N PRO A 39 6.15 -18.36 -0.71
CA PRO A 39 7.42 -18.59 0.00
C PRO A 39 7.48 -19.91 0.76
N ASP A 40 6.31 -20.48 1.10
CA ASP A 40 6.19 -21.72 1.87
C ASP A 40 6.27 -22.98 0.99
N ASP A 41 6.26 -22.84 -0.34
CA ASP A 41 6.43 -23.97 -1.25
C ASP A 41 7.78 -24.64 -0.98
N GLU A 42 7.79 -25.97 -0.83
CA GLU A 42 9.00 -26.74 -0.50
C GLU A 42 10.06 -26.69 -1.60
N LYS A 43 9.63 -26.54 -2.85
CA LYS A 43 10.45 -26.34 -4.04
C LYS A 43 9.71 -25.41 -4.99
N LEU A 44 10.43 -24.76 -5.92
CA LEU A 44 9.82 -24.20 -7.11
C LEU A 44 9.26 -25.34 -8.00
N GLU A 45 8.34 -26.18 -7.46
CA GLU A 45 7.73 -27.28 -8.19
C GLU A 45 6.98 -26.75 -9.41
N LYS A 46 6.41 -25.55 -9.29
CA LYS A 46 5.88 -24.75 -10.39
C LYS A 46 6.81 -23.58 -10.62
N ARG A 47 7.89 -23.76 -11.37
CA ARG A 47 8.73 -22.64 -11.85
C ARG A 47 8.02 -21.78 -12.88
N TYR A 48 6.83 -22.20 -13.31
CA TYR A 48 6.04 -21.62 -14.38
C TYR A 48 4.91 -20.78 -13.79
N TYR A 49 4.90 -19.51 -14.12
CA TYR A 49 3.91 -18.53 -13.63
C TYR A 49 3.17 -17.95 -14.82
N ARG A 50 1.95 -18.41 -15.02
CA ARG A 50 1.06 -17.93 -16.08
C ARG A 50 0.34 -16.69 -15.66
N ILE A 51 0.36 -15.68 -16.53
CA ILE A 51 -0.27 -14.39 -16.33
C ILE A 51 -1.20 -14.12 -17.51
N GLU A 52 -2.45 -13.83 -17.21
CA GLU A 52 -3.37 -13.32 -18.21
C GLU A 52 -2.99 -11.90 -18.60
N ILE A 53 -2.96 -11.61 -19.89
CA ILE A 53 -2.54 -10.29 -20.39
C ILE A 53 -3.42 -9.17 -19.83
N LYS A 54 -4.74 -9.43 -19.67
CA LYS A 54 -5.66 -8.46 -19.08
C LYS A 54 -5.33 -8.10 -17.62
N ASP A 55 -4.78 -9.03 -16.85
CA ASP A 55 -4.41 -8.77 -15.45
C ASP A 55 -3.17 -7.85 -15.39
N LEU A 56 -2.25 -8.00 -16.36
CA LEU A 56 -1.13 -7.07 -16.52
C LEU A 56 -1.60 -5.69 -17.00
N GLU A 57 -2.56 -5.63 -17.93
CA GLU A 57 -3.16 -4.37 -18.38
C GLU A 57 -3.73 -3.59 -17.20
N GLU A 58 -4.55 -4.25 -16.40
CA GLU A 58 -5.15 -3.64 -15.21
C GLU A 58 -4.09 -3.16 -14.21
N TYR A 59 -3.10 -4.01 -13.89
CA TYR A 59 -2.02 -3.68 -12.97
C TYR A 59 -1.14 -2.53 -13.46
N LEU A 60 -0.82 -2.49 -14.75
CA LEU A 60 0.00 -1.44 -15.35
C LEU A 60 -0.78 -0.15 -15.61
N GLY A 61 -2.13 -0.19 -15.51
CA GLY A 61 -3.01 0.94 -15.84
C GLY A 61 -2.99 1.26 -17.33
N TRP A 62 -2.94 0.25 -18.18
CA TRP A 62 -2.96 0.40 -19.63
C TRP A 62 -4.34 0.10 -20.19
N GLU A 63 -4.90 1.04 -20.97
CA GLU A 63 -6.24 0.92 -21.56
C GLU A 63 -6.24 0.38 -22.99
N LYS A 64 -5.07 -0.05 -23.53
CA LYS A 64 -4.93 -0.37 -24.96
C LYS A 64 -4.68 -1.85 -25.20
N GLY A 65 -5.72 -2.56 -25.63
CA GLY A 65 -5.61 -3.91 -26.17
C GLY A 65 -4.74 -3.98 -27.43
N GLY A 66 -4.16 -5.14 -27.69
CA GLY A 66 -3.45 -5.50 -28.94
C GLY A 66 -1.96 -5.26 -28.94
N GLU A 67 -1.49 -4.06 -28.66
CA GLU A 67 -0.05 -3.72 -28.65
C GLU A 67 0.66 -4.17 -27.36
N ILE A 68 -0.08 -4.34 -26.26
CA ILE A 68 0.48 -4.72 -24.96
C ILE A 68 1.18 -6.08 -25.01
N PHE A 69 0.60 -7.04 -25.71
CA PHE A 69 1.18 -8.38 -25.78
C PHE A 69 2.58 -8.35 -26.41
N ASP A 70 2.75 -7.65 -27.53
CA ASP A 70 4.05 -7.55 -28.21
C ASP A 70 5.06 -6.76 -27.35
N TYR A 71 4.58 -5.83 -26.54
CA TYR A 71 5.43 -5.16 -25.55
C TYR A 71 5.85 -6.09 -24.41
N ILE A 72 4.91 -6.86 -23.82
CA ILE A 72 5.23 -7.81 -22.75
C ILE A 72 6.17 -8.92 -23.24
N LYS A 73 6.06 -9.33 -24.49
CA LYS A 73 7.03 -10.22 -25.13
C LYS A 73 8.44 -9.63 -25.12
N LYS A 74 8.60 -8.33 -25.48
CA LYS A 74 9.89 -7.64 -25.39
C LYS A 74 10.41 -7.56 -23.96
N VAL A 75 9.51 -7.37 -22.98
CA VAL A 75 9.86 -7.43 -21.55
C VAL A 75 10.36 -8.82 -21.18
N ALA A 76 9.71 -9.89 -21.63
CA ALA A 76 10.14 -11.27 -21.41
C ALA A 76 11.53 -11.53 -21.99
N ASP A 77 11.78 -11.10 -23.25
CA ASP A 77 13.11 -11.17 -23.88
C ASP A 77 14.17 -10.45 -23.04
N LYS A 78 13.82 -9.29 -22.50
CA LYS A 78 14.71 -8.50 -21.65
C LYS A 78 15.00 -9.18 -20.32
N LEU A 79 13.98 -9.71 -19.63
CA LEU A 79 14.15 -10.47 -18.39
C LEU A 79 15.00 -11.71 -18.57
N LYS A 80 14.89 -12.39 -19.72
CA LYS A 80 15.69 -13.56 -20.09
C LYS A 80 17.14 -13.19 -20.39
N SER A 81 17.40 -12.06 -21.05
CA SER A 81 18.73 -11.63 -21.48
C SER A 81 19.48 -10.79 -20.44
N THR A 82 18.78 -10.19 -19.46
CA THR A 82 19.42 -9.35 -18.44
C THR A 82 20.11 -10.21 -17.39
N THR A 83 21.42 -10.06 -17.30
CA THR A 83 22.21 -10.69 -16.23
C THR A 83 21.93 -9.99 -14.91
N ILE A 84 21.63 -10.80 -13.91
CA ILE A 84 21.55 -10.41 -12.48
C ILE A 84 22.76 -10.98 -11.74
N LYS A 85 23.37 -10.18 -10.88
CA LYS A 85 24.46 -10.58 -10.03
C LYS A 85 24.05 -10.41 -8.56
N VAL A 86 23.85 -11.54 -7.86
CA VAL A 86 23.50 -11.60 -6.42
C VAL A 86 24.77 -11.94 -5.66
N ILE A 87 25.24 -11.02 -4.84
CA ILE A 87 26.47 -11.19 -4.05
C ILE A 87 26.09 -11.64 -2.65
N LYS A 88 26.63 -12.78 -2.22
CA LYS A 88 26.50 -13.33 -0.87
C LYS A 88 27.88 -13.39 -0.21
N PRO A 89 27.97 -13.58 1.11
CA PRO A 89 29.26 -13.63 1.83
C PRO A 89 30.24 -14.67 1.28
N THR A 90 29.74 -15.83 0.84
CA THR A 90 30.57 -16.96 0.39
C THR A 90 30.46 -17.26 -1.09
N THR A 91 29.46 -16.72 -1.78
CA THR A 91 29.17 -17.07 -3.17
C THR A 91 28.59 -15.90 -3.94
N THR A 92 28.75 -15.92 -5.26
CA THR A 92 28.07 -14.98 -6.15
C THR A 92 27.23 -15.78 -7.15
N ILE A 93 25.94 -15.48 -7.21
CA ILE A 93 25.05 -16.03 -8.23
C ILE A 93 25.04 -15.08 -9.42
N VAL A 94 25.32 -15.61 -10.61
CA VAL A 94 25.19 -14.89 -11.88
C VAL A 94 24.21 -15.67 -12.75
N THR A 95 23.08 -15.06 -13.07
CA THR A 95 22.00 -15.71 -13.82
C THR A 95 21.15 -14.65 -14.54
N SER A 96 20.08 -15.09 -15.22
CA SER A 96 18.98 -14.24 -15.67
C SER A 96 17.78 -14.34 -14.70
N TRP A 97 16.80 -13.47 -14.84
CA TRP A 97 15.59 -13.53 -14.04
C TRP A 97 14.71 -14.74 -14.38
N ILE A 98 14.56 -14.99 -15.68
CA ILE A 98 13.77 -16.12 -16.19
C ILE A 98 14.66 -17.01 -17.06
N ALA A 99 14.38 -18.30 -17.02
CA ALA A 99 15.04 -19.30 -17.86
C ALA A 99 14.41 -19.35 -19.26
N SER A 100 13.08 -19.34 -19.29
CA SER A 100 12.28 -19.37 -20.51
C SER A 100 10.95 -18.64 -20.31
N TYR A 101 10.23 -18.46 -21.40
CA TYR A 101 8.83 -18.05 -21.39
C TYR A 101 8.12 -18.66 -22.60
N GLU A 102 6.82 -18.87 -22.47
CA GLU A 102 5.96 -19.33 -23.56
C GLU A 102 4.64 -18.56 -23.62
N TYR A 103 3.99 -18.61 -24.77
CA TYR A 103 2.71 -17.96 -25.01
C TYR A 103 1.95 -18.63 -26.17
N PRO A 104 0.60 -18.60 -26.16
CA PRO A 104 -0.21 -19.15 -27.23
C PRO A 104 -0.26 -18.18 -28.43
N ARG A 105 -0.61 -18.72 -29.60
CA ARG A 105 -0.77 -17.89 -30.81
C ARG A 105 -1.91 -16.85 -30.68
N ASN A 106 -2.93 -17.13 -29.87
CA ASN A 106 -4.05 -16.21 -29.61
C ASN A 106 -3.74 -15.08 -28.63
N LYS A 107 -2.50 -15.07 -28.08
CA LYS A 107 -1.95 -13.97 -27.26
C LYS A 107 -2.73 -13.66 -25.95
N GLY A 108 -3.53 -14.60 -25.42
CA GLY A 108 -4.35 -14.36 -24.22
C GLY A 108 -3.57 -14.36 -22.92
N TRP A 109 -2.45 -15.09 -22.86
CA TRP A 109 -1.60 -15.23 -21.67
C TRP A 109 -0.12 -15.36 -22.05
N ILE A 110 0.73 -15.16 -21.06
CA ILE A 110 2.17 -15.43 -21.12
C ILE A 110 2.58 -16.18 -19.85
N GLU A 111 3.46 -17.16 -19.98
CA GLU A 111 3.98 -17.96 -18.86
C GLU A 111 5.49 -17.79 -18.76
N PHE A 112 5.97 -17.49 -17.56
CA PHE A 112 7.38 -17.25 -17.27
C PHE A 112 7.95 -18.40 -16.44
N GLU A 113 9.10 -18.93 -16.84
CA GLU A 113 9.89 -19.86 -16.05
C GLU A 113 10.97 -19.09 -15.26
N ILE A 114 10.84 -18.99 -13.95
CA ILE A 114 11.85 -18.35 -13.09
C ILE A 114 13.14 -19.19 -13.10
N SER A 115 14.29 -18.51 -13.15
CA SER A 115 15.59 -19.19 -13.08
C SER A 115 15.71 -19.99 -11.78
N SER A 116 16.04 -21.28 -11.88
CA SER A 116 16.25 -22.16 -10.73
C SER A 116 17.37 -21.70 -9.80
N LYS A 117 18.31 -20.92 -10.30
CA LYS A 117 19.39 -20.31 -9.49
C LYS A 117 18.90 -19.27 -8.50
N LEU A 118 17.67 -18.74 -8.69
CA LEU A 118 17.05 -17.78 -7.78
C LEU A 118 16.16 -18.45 -6.72
N GLU A 119 16.03 -19.77 -6.70
CA GLU A 119 15.17 -20.49 -5.76
C GLU A 119 15.48 -20.14 -4.31
N SER A 120 16.75 -20.19 -3.91
CA SER A 120 17.18 -19.84 -2.54
C SER A 120 16.96 -18.38 -2.16
N GLU A 121 16.67 -17.51 -3.14
CA GLU A 121 16.43 -16.08 -2.95
C GLU A 121 14.94 -15.73 -2.87
N LEU A 122 14.06 -16.67 -3.22
CA LEU A 122 12.62 -16.47 -3.33
C LEU A 122 11.81 -17.43 -2.45
N LEU A 123 12.38 -18.58 -2.07
CA LEU A 123 11.71 -19.60 -1.26
C LEU A 123 12.39 -19.84 0.09
N LYS A 124 11.59 -20.32 1.07
CA LYS A 124 12.05 -20.72 2.42
C LYS A 124 12.83 -19.62 3.15
N LEU A 125 12.45 -18.39 2.94
CA LEU A 125 13.10 -17.23 3.55
C LEU A 125 12.70 -17.11 5.02
N LYS A 126 13.50 -17.68 5.94
CA LYS A 126 13.23 -17.63 7.39
C LYS A 126 13.67 -16.30 8.03
N SER A 127 14.68 -15.66 7.47
CA SER A 127 15.24 -14.38 7.95
C SER A 127 15.92 -13.64 6.81
N GLN A 128 16.28 -12.36 7.04
CA GLN A 128 16.98 -11.52 6.06
C GLN A 128 16.27 -11.44 4.71
N PHE A 129 14.96 -11.21 4.74
CA PHE A 129 14.15 -10.96 3.57
C PHE A 129 13.43 -9.61 3.65
N THR A 130 13.02 -9.13 2.50
CA THR A 130 12.21 -7.92 2.35
C THR A 130 10.86 -8.31 1.79
N GLN A 131 9.79 -7.83 2.44
CA GLN A 131 8.41 -8.04 2.03
C GLN A 131 7.68 -6.71 1.85
N TYR A 132 6.89 -6.61 0.80
CA TYR A 132 5.99 -5.48 0.56
C TYR A 132 4.87 -5.91 -0.40
N TYR A 133 3.78 -5.14 -0.47
CA TYR A 133 2.67 -5.42 -1.38
C TYR A 133 2.86 -4.73 -2.73
N LEU A 134 2.42 -5.36 -3.83
CA LEU A 134 2.49 -4.81 -5.19
C LEU A 134 1.90 -3.40 -5.29
N LYS A 135 0.82 -3.10 -4.56
CA LYS A 135 0.19 -1.78 -4.51
C LYS A 135 1.17 -0.64 -4.17
N ASN A 136 2.23 -0.93 -3.43
CA ASN A 136 3.21 0.07 -3.01
C ASN A 136 4.12 0.52 -4.15
N ILE A 137 4.25 -0.28 -5.20
CA ILE A 137 5.08 0.06 -6.37
C ILE A 137 4.25 0.34 -7.63
N SER A 138 2.97 -0.08 -7.68
CA SER A 138 2.12 0.09 -8.87
C SER A 138 2.03 1.56 -9.33
N LYS A 139 1.96 2.51 -8.37
CA LYS A 139 1.86 3.95 -8.63
C LYS A 139 3.19 4.67 -8.87
N LEU A 140 4.33 3.99 -8.71
CA LEU A 140 5.65 4.59 -8.98
C LEU A 140 5.86 4.72 -10.49
N LYS A 141 6.47 5.84 -10.90
CA LYS A 141 6.70 6.19 -12.31
C LYS A 141 8.18 6.25 -12.67
N SER A 142 9.07 5.81 -11.77
CA SER A 142 10.51 5.76 -12.01
C SER A 142 11.07 4.40 -11.61
N GLN A 143 11.87 3.80 -12.47
CA GLN A 143 12.62 2.58 -12.18
C GLN A 143 13.51 2.73 -10.94
N TYR A 144 14.06 3.91 -10.74
CA TYR A 144 14.91 4.21 -9.58
C TYR A 144 14.09 4.31 -8.28
N SER A 145 12.83 4.76 -8.38
CA SER A 145 11.92 4.82 -7.22
C SER A 145 11.56 3.41 -6.73
N ILE A 146 11.33 2.45 -7.63
CA ILE A 146 11.08 1.06 -7.25
C ILE A 146 12.32 0.49 -6.54
N ARG A 147 13.49 0.62 -7.14
CA ARG A 147 14.74 0.11 -6.56
C ARG A 147 15.06 0.74 -5.20
N LEU A 148 14.99 2.06 -5.10
CA LEU A 148 15.26 2.75 -3.84
C LEU A 148 14.24 2.39 -2.77
N TYR A 149 12.95 2.23 -3.12
CA TYR A 149 11.93 1.76 -2.19
C TYR A 149 12.28 0.39 -1.60
N GLU A 150 12.66 -0.59 -2.43
CA GLU A 150 13.07 -1.92 -1.98
C GLU A 150 14.29 -1.86 -1.05
N LEU A 151 15.32 -1.09 -1.43
CA LEU A 151 16.53 -0.89 -0.65
C LEU A 151 16.25 -0.28 0.72
N LEU A 152 15.28 0.63 0.83
CA LEU A 152 14.90 1.26 2.10
C LEU A 152 13.93 0.40 2.92
N LYS A 153 13.02 -0.33 2.25
CA LYS A 153 12.10 -1.26 2.91
C LYS A 153 12.86 -2.35 3.68
N GLN A 154 13.99 -2.81 3.15
CA GLN A 154 14.91 -3.72 3.83
C GLN A 154 15.40 -3.16 5.18
N TYR A 155 15.57 -1.84 5.29
CA TYR A 155 16.13 -1.18 6.48
C TYR A 155 15.05 -0.57 7.39
N LEU A 156 13.79 -0.87 7.13
CA LEU A 156 12.68 -0.42 7.98
C LEU A 156 12.89 -0.77 9.47
N PRO A 157 13.34 -2.00 9.85
CA PRO A 157 13.57 -2.33 11.26
C PRO A 157 14.72 -1.53 11.93
N PHE A 158 15.64 -1.00 11.12
CA PHE A 158 16.82 -0.28 11.62
C PHE A 158 16.63 1.24 11.62
N GLY A 159 15.62 1.75 10.92
CA GLY A 159 15.28 3.17 10.83
C GLY A 159 16.28 4.04 10.06
N LYS A 160 17.43 3.50 9.63
CA LYS A 160 18.46 4.25 8.90
C LYS A 160 19.31 3.35 8.00
N ARG A 161 19.77 3.92 6.88
CA ARG A 161 20.74 3.31 5.96
C ARG A 161 21.61 4.37 5.34
N GLU A 162 22.93 4.21 5.44
CA GLU A 162 23.92 4.99 4.70
C GLU A 162 24.39 4.19 3.49
N ILE A 163 24.48 4.83 2.33
CA ILE A 163 24.92 4.18 1.08
C ILE A 163 25.85 5.14 0.36
N GLU A 164 27.04 4.66 0.01
CA GLU A 164 27.98 5.40 -0.84
C GLU A 164 27.38 5.67 -2.23
N ILE A 165 27.76 6.82 -2.83
CA ILE A 165 27.15 7.26 -4.10
C ILE A 165 27.36 6.24 -5.22
N GLU A 166 28.56 5.68 -5.32
CA GLU A 166 28.89 4.73 -6.40
C GLU A 166 28.16 3.38 -6.20
N ASP A 167 28.06 2.90 -4.95
CA ASP A 167 27.30 1.70 -4.61
C ASP A 167 25.79 1.90 -4.88
N LEU A 168 25.26 3.07 -4.51
CA LEU A 168 23.86 3.40 -4.79
C LEU A 168 23.56 3.41 -6.27
N LYS A 169 24.45 3.99 -7.10
CA LYS A 169 24.31 3.95 -8.56
C LYS A 169 24.30 2.52 -9.09
N VAL A 170 25.20 1.68 -8.63
CA VAL A 170 25.26 0.25 -9.01
C VAL A 170 23.97 -0.49 -8.61
N MET A 171 23.50 -0.31 -7.38
CA MET A 171 22.26 -0.93 -6.87
C MET A 171 21.00 -0.43 -7.63
N LEU A 172 21.02 0.82 -8.12
CA LEU A 172 19.94 1.38 -8.93
C LEU A 172 20.04 0.99 -10.42
N GLY A 173 21.07 0.24 -10.85
CA GLY A 173 21.26 -0.17 -12.23
C GLY A 173 21.74 0.96 -13.15
N ILE A 174 22.39 1.99 -12.58
CA ILE A 174 22.97 3.11 -13.33
C ILE A 174 24.32 2.68 -13.91
N GLY A 175 24.47 2.82 -15.21
CA GLY A 175 25.68 2.44 -15.94
C GLY A 175 26.88 3.35 -15.68
N LYS A 176 28.09 2.82 -15.92
CA LYS A 176 29.31 3.63 -15.86
C LYS A 176 29.19 4.85 -16.77
N GLY A 177 29.47 6.04 -16.22
CA GLY A 177 29.43 7.29 -16.98
C GLY A 177 28.04 7.97 -17.06
N GLU A 178 26.98 7.32 -16.60
CA GLU A 178 25.68 7.96 -16.40
C GLU A 178 25.73 8.83 -15.14
N TYR A 179 25.09 9.99 -15.18
CA TYR A 179 25.05 10.95 -14.04
C TYR A 179 26.44 11.25 -13.45
N LYS A 180 27.39 11.68 -14.30
CA LYS A 180 28.76 12.04 -13.87
C LYS A 180 28.76 13.12 -12.79
N LEU A 181 27.88 14.12 -12.91
CA LEU A 181 27.72 15.16 -11.92
C LEU A 181 26.73 14.74 -10.83
N PHE A 182 27.11 14.90 -9.57
CA PHE A 182 26.20 14.62 -8.45
C PHE A 182 24.92 15.44 -8.51
N ALA A 183 24.97 16.68 -8.99
CA ALA A 183 23.80 17.55 -9.14
C ALA A 183 22.73 16.92 -10.04
N ASP A 184 23.13 16.31 -11.15
CA ASP A 184 22.18 15.62 -12.05
C ASP A 184 21.63 14.35 -11.42
N PHE A 185 22.49 13.54 -10.78
CA PHE A 185 22.07 12.36 -10.04
C PHE A 185 21.07 12.73 -8.94
N LYS A 186 21.39 13.74 -8.13
CA LYS A 186 20.52 14.27 -7.09
C LYS A 186 19.15 14.65 -7.66
N LYS A 187 19.11 15.54 -8.66
CA LYS A 187 17.87 16.11 -9.18
C LYS A 187 17.02 15.09 -9.93
N ARG A 188 17.63 14.30 -10.83
CA ARG A 188 16.90 13.42 -11.75
C ARG A 188 16.57 12.05 -11.17
N VAL A 189 17.34 11.59 -10.17
CA VAL A 189 17.17 10.28 -9.55
C VAL A 189 16.69 10.40 -8.12
N ILE A 190 17.49 10.98 -7.22
CA ILE A 190 17.25 10.94 -5.78
C ILE A 190 16.02 11.77 -5.39
N GLU A 191 15.95 13.04 -5.76
CA GLU A 191 14.83 13.92 -5.39
C GLU A 191 13.49 13.40 -5.95
N LYS A 192 13.51 12.89 -7.19
CA LYS A 192 12.32 12.27 -7.80
C LYS A 192 11.90 11.01 -7.05
N ALA A 193 12.84 10.13 -6.73
CA ALA A 193 12.55 8.90 -6.00
C ALA A 193 12.05 9.19 -4.58
N VAL A 194 12.70 10.11 -3.84
CA VAL A 194 12.25 10.56 -2.51
C VAL A 194 10.81 11.04 -2.57
N LYS A 195 10.49 11.95 -3.50
CA LYS A 195 9.13 12.48 -3.67
C LYS A 195 8.11 11.37 -3.97
N GLU A 196 8.42 10.46 -4.90
CA GLU A 196 7.50 9.37 -5.26
C GLU A 196 7.28 8.40 -4.10
N ILE A 197 8.34 7.94 -3.46
CA ILE A 197 8.26 6.98 -2.36
C ILE A 197 7.50 7.58 -1.19
N THR A 198 7.88 8.79 -0.75
CA THR A 198 7.22 9.44 0.39
C THR A 198 5.78 9.88 0.13
N THR A 199 5.31 9.92 -1.11
CA THR A 199 3.91 10.29 -1.41
C THR A 199 3.04 9.09 -1.76
N LYS A 200 3.60 8.04 -2.38
CA LYS A 200 2.82 6.97 -3.02
C LYS A 200 2.99 5.59 -2.40
N THR A 201 3.94 5.43 -1.44
CA THR A 201 4.19 4.14 -0.78
C THR A 201 3.89 4.18 0.71
N ASP A 202 4.06 3.05 1.36
CA ASP A 202 3.82 2.82 2.78
C ASP A 202 5.01 3.19 3.70
N ILE A 203 6.08 3.77 3.16
CA ILE A 203 7.23 4.23 3.96
C ILE A 203 7.45 5.73 3.82
N GLU A 204 8.04 6.32 4.85
CA GLU A 204 8.58 7.67 4.82
C GLU A 204 9.97 7.70 5.43
N PHE A 205 10.75 8.67 5.03
CA PHE A 205 12.14 8.85 5.47
C PHE A 205 12.65 10.25 5.13
N LYS A 206 13.79 10.59 5.71
CA LYS A 206 14.54 11.81 5.40
C LYS A 206 15.90 11.46 4.80
N ILE A 207 16.54 12.42 4.16
CA ILE A 207 17.88 12.25 3.58
C ILE A 207 18.85 13.32 4.09
N LYS A 208 20.12 12.91 4.26
CA LYS A 208 21.24 13.79 4.52
C LYS A 208 22.40 13.42 3.61
N HIS A 209 23.03 14.40 2.98
CA HIS A 209 24.21 14.19 2.16
C HIS A 209 25.46 14.17 3.05
N ILE A 210 26.22 13.09 2.99
CA ILE A 210 27.51 12.96 3.67
C ILE A 210 28.58 13.48 2.74
N LYS A 211 29.42 14.36 3.24
CA LYS A 211 30.48 15.01 2.46
C LYS A 211 31.85 14.70 3.02
N GLU A 212 32.82 14.49 2.13
CA GLU A 212 34.24 14.55 2.41
C GLU A 212 34.78 15.76 1.68
N ALA A 213 35.31 16.71 2.44
CA ALA A 213 35.67 18.04 1.95
C ALA A 213 34.47 18.70 1.20
N ARG A 214 34.60 18.89 -0.13
CA ARG A 214 33.56 19.52 -0.97
C ARG A 214 32.73 18.50 -1.76
N LYS A 215 33.07 17.21 -1.71
CA LYS A 215 32.43 16.16 -2.50
C LYS A 215 31.39 15.42 -1.65
N VAL A 216 30.21 15.17 -2.20
CA VAL A 216 29.23 14.25 -1.58
C VAL A 216 29.68 12.83 -1.91
N VAL A 217 29.94 12.03 -0.86
CA VAL A 217 30.41 10.64 -0.98
C VAL A 217 29.34 9.62 -0.69
N ALA A 218 28.38 9.95 0.20
CA ALA A 218 27.30 9.04 0.55
C ALA A 218 25.97 9.80 0.80
N ILE A 219 24.88 9.05 0.83
CA ILE A 219 23.57 9.53 1.29
C ILE A 219 23.17 8.71 2.50
N LEU A 220 22.88 9.40 3.60
CA LEU A 220 22.22 8.84 4.77
C LEU A 220 20.71 9.01 4.61
N PHE A 221 19.99 7.89 4.51
CA PHE A 221 18.56 7.79 4.66
C PHE A 221 18.27 7.52 6.13
N TYR A 222 17.45 8.34 6.79
CA TYR A 222 17.17 8.23 8.21
C TYR A 222 15.70 8.51 8.52
N ASP A 223 15.26 8.21 9.73
CA ASP A 223 13.84 8.20 10.09
C ASP A 223 13.04 7.33 9.10
N ILE A 224 13.61 6.17 8.71
CA ILE A 224 12.93 5.22 7.84
C ILE A 224 11.87 4.52 8.68
N GLN A 225 10.60 4.79 8.39
CA GLN A 225 9.49 4.21 9.14
C GLN A 225 8.33 3.87 8.21
N GLN A 226 7.54 2.90 8.65
CA GLN A 226 6.30 2.56 7.95
C GLN A 226 5.24 3.61 8.28
N LYS A 227 4.56 4.11 7.26
CA LYS A 227 3.43 5.00 7.48
C LYS A 227 2.27 4.22 8.09
N THR A 228 1.73 4.73 9.17
CA THR A 228 0.51 4.19 9.73
C THR A 228 -0.62 4.24 8.68
N TYR A 229 -1.29 3.11 8.49
CA TYR A 229 -2.42 3.03 7.58
C TYR A 229 -3.56 3.90 8.08
N ILE A 230 -4.12 4.73 7.22
CA ILE A 230 -5.34 5.48 7.53
C ILE A 230 -6.52 4.73 6.92
N PRO A 231 -7.42 4.16 7.73
CA PRO A 231 -8.60 3.46 7.25
C PRO A 231 -9.50 4.33 6.37
N PRO A 232 -10.21 3.75 5.39
CA PRO A 232 -11.18 4.50 4.57
C PRO A 232 -12.26 5.19 5.40
N SER A 233 -12.67 4.61 6.54
CA SER A 233 -13.59 5.20 7.50
C SER A 233 -13.08 6.53 8.06
N ILE A 234 -11.80 6.62 8.38
CA ILE A 234 -11.15 7.85 8.83
C ILE A 234 -10.92 8.80 7.65
N MET A 235 -10.46 8.27 6.52
CA MET A 235 -10.20 9.08 5.33
C MET A 235 -11.46 9.79 4.83
N SER A 236 -12.64 9.14 4.91
CA SER A 236 -13.92 9.74 4.52
C SER A 236 -14.34 10.91 5.41
N LEU A 237 -13.91 10.92 6.67
CA LEU A 237 -14.19 12.02 7.63
C LEU A 237 -13.29 13.25 7.41
N ILE A 238 -12.17 13.10 6.71
CA ILE A 238 -11.33 14.23 6.31
C ILE A 238 -12.03 14.98 5.16
N PRO A 239 -12.28 16.30 5.28
CA PRO A 239 -12.86 17.08 4.19
C PRO A 239 -12.05 16.90 2.89
N GLU A 240 -12.75 16.78 1.76
CA GLU A 240 -12.16 16.39 0.46
C GLU A 240 -10.94 17.23 0.09
N LYS A 241 -11.02 18.55 0.25
CA LYS A 241 -9.92 19.49 -0.01
C LYS A 241 -8.64 19.22 0.78
N TYR A 242 -8.71 18.38 1.84
CA TYR A 242 -7.58 18.07 2.71
C TYR A 242 -7.11 16.62 2.62
N ARG A 243 -7.79 15.73 1.88
CA ARG A 243 -7.45 14.29 1.81
C ARG A 243 -6.06 14.00 1.23
N GLU A 244 -5.52 14.92 0.44
CA GLU A 244 -4.15 14.82 -0.09
C GLU A 244 -3.14 15.71 0.67
N ASN A 245 -3.59 16.45 1.67
CA ASN A 245 -2.72 17.35 2.44
C ASN A 245 -1.79 16.54 3.35
N LYS A 246 -0.47 16.64 3.11
CA LYS A 246 0.56 15.88 3.82
C LYS A 246 0.58 16.15 5.32
N GLN A 247 0.35 17.41 5.74
CA GLN A 247 0.36 17.80 7.15
C GLN A 247 -0.78 17.11 7.89
N ILE A 248 -1.99 17.10 7.33
CA ILE A 248 -3.14 16.43 7.94
C ILE A 248 -2.95 14.93 8.01
N LEU A 249 -2.51 14.31 6.89
CA LEU A 249 -2.27 12.87 6.87
C LEU A 249 -1.18 12.46 7.89
N SER A 250 -0.19 13.32 8.11
CA SER A 250 0.83 13.10 9.16
C SER A 250 0.23 13.19 10.56
N ILE A 251 -0.60 14.22 10.83
CA ILE A 251 -1.30 14.39 12.11
C ILE A 251 -2.20 13.17 12.39
N VAL A 252 -3.03 12.80 11.43
CA VAL A 252 -3.94 11.65 11.55
C VAL A 252 -3.16 10.37 11.87
N ARG A 253 -2.08 10.08 11.15
CA ARG A 253 -1.23 8.91 11.41
C ARG A 253 -0.63 8.94 12.81
N LYS A 254 -0.06 10.08 13.20
CA LYS A 254 0.51 10.28 14.55
C LYS A 254 -0.51 9.90 15.62
N PHE A 255 -1.73 10.41 15.53
CA PHE A 255 -2.73 10.16 16.56
C PHE A 255 -3.41 8.79 16.45
N ILE A 256 -3.48 8.17 15.26
CA ILE A 256 -3.87 6.75 15.15
C ILE A 256 -2.87 5.88 15.90
N GLU A 257 -1.58 6.15 15.75
CA GLU A 257 -0.51 5.37 16.39
C GLU A 257 -0.48 5.57 17.91
N LEU A 258 -0.64 6.80 18.39
CA LEU A 258 -0.58 7.14 19.81
C LEU A 258 -1.86 6.81 20.58
N MET A 259 -3.02 7.04 19.99
CA MET A 259 -4.32 7.05 20.68
C MET A 259 -5.34 6.09 20.06
N GLY A 260 -5.05 5.51 18.90
CA GLY A 260 -5.92 4.60 18.17
C GLY A 260 -6.95 5.28 17.26
N GLU A 261 -7.56 4.46 16.39
CA GLU A 261 -8.51 4.92 15.37
C GLU A 261 -9.76 5.62 15.95
N LYS A 262 -10.32 5.06 17.03
CA LYS A 262 -11.51 5.58 17.68
C LYS A 262 -11.33 7.03 18.14
N TYR A 263 -10.20 7.33 18.74
CA TYR A 263 -9.84 8.69 19.16
C TYR A 263 -9.82 9.66 17.98
N VAL A 264 -9.16 9.27 16.90
CA VAL A 264 -9.04 10.13 15.70
C VAL A 264 -10.40 10.36 15.05
N ILE A 265 -11.26 9.35 14.98
CA ILE A 265 -12.64 9.47 14.48
C ILE A 265 -13.42 10.49 15.30
N GLU A 266 -13.32 10.43 16.64
CA GLU A 266 -13.96 11.39 17.54
C GLU A 266 -13.51 12.80 17.29
N LYS A 267 -12.18 13.06 17.16
CA LYS A 267 -11.61 14.39 16.95
C LYS A 267 -11.94 14.94 15.54
N LEU A 268 -11.98 14.10 14.52
CA LEU A 268 -12.43 14.49 13.18
C LEU A 268 -13.90 14.91 13.19
N ASN A 269 -14.78 14.12 13.79
CA ASN A 269 -16.19 14.44 13.90
C ASN A 269 -16.42 15.73 14.70
N TYR A 270 -15.71 15.90 15.82
CA TYR A 270 -15.78 17.12 16.62
C TYR A 270 -15.33 18.34 15.81
N THR A 271 -14.20 18.27 15.13
CA THR A 271 -13.67 19.35 14.30
C THR A 271 -14.64 19.73 13.17
N ASN A 272 -15.19 18.72 12.49
CA ASN A 272 -16.17 18.92 11.42
C ASN A 272 -17.45 19.61 11.93
N SER A 273 -17.93 19.27 13.14
CA SER A 273 -19.11 19.89 13.75
C SER A 273 -18.92 21.39 14.06
N LYS A 274 -17.68 21.81 14.32
CA LYS A 274 -17.35 23.20 14.65
C LYS A 274 -17.11 24.08 13.42
N ASN A 275 -16.87 23.48 12.25
CA ASN A 275 -16.57 24.16 10.99
C ASN A 275 -15.61 25.36 11.14
N PRO A 276 -14.42 25.16 11.72
CA PRO A 276 -13.52 26.25 12.10
C PRO A 276 -12.89 26.93 10.89
N LYS A 277 -12.52 28.22 11.03
CA LYS A 277 -11.83 28.99 9.97
C LYS A 277 -10.50 28.34 9.57
N SER A 278 -9.69 27.89 10.54
CA SER A 278 -8.48 27.08 10.30
C SER A 278 -8.73 25.64 10.73
N TRP A 279 -9.21 24.82 9.80
CA TRP A 279 -9.57 23.42 10.08
C TRP A 279 -8.37 22.59 10.52
N ILE A 280 -7.19 22.79 9.90
CA ILE A 280 -5.99 22.03 10.19
C ILE A 280 -5.50 22.28 11.62
N ASP A 281 -5.37 23.55 11.99
CA ASP A 281 -4.88 23.94 13.31
C ASP A 281 -5.88 23.52 14.39
N TYR A 282 -7.17 23.69 14.11
CA TYR A 282 -8.22 23.28 15.04
C TYR A 282 -8.22 21.76 15.27
N PHE A 283 -8.10 20.96 14.21
CA PHE A 283 -8.00 19.51 14.33
C PHE A 283 -6.76 19.10 15.11
N TYR A 284 -5.61 19.70 14.84
CA TYR A 284 -4.38 19.46 15.59
C TYR A 284 -4.57 19.77 17.08
N GLN A 285 -5.11 20.92 17.42
CA GLN A 285 -5.38 21.30 18.82
C GLN A 285 -6.43 20.39 19.47
N ALA A 286 -7.46 20.00 18.75
CA ALA A 286 -8.44 19.03 19.24
C ALA A 286 -7.80 17.67 19.59
N CYS A 287 -6.83 17.25 18.79
CA CYS A 287 -6.07 16.04 19.08
C CYS A 287 -5.06 16.21 20.24
N GLU A 288 -4.34 17.33 20.31
CA GLU A 288 -3.32 17.55 21.37
C GLU A 288 -3.96 17.80 22.73
N GLN A 289 -5.08 18.52 22.79
CA GLN A 289 -5.73 18.94 24.02
C GLN A 289 -6.99 18.13 24.36
N ASN A 290 -7.24 17.05 23.65
CA ASN A 290 -8.38 16.14 23.83
C ASN A 290 -9.75 16.87 23.76
N TRP A 291 -9.91 17.91 22.92
CA TRP A 291 -11.18 18.60 22.78
C TRP A 291 -12.27 17.66 22.25
N GLY A 292 -13.49 17.84 22.74
CA GLY A 292 -14.63 17.02 22.33
C GLY A 292 -14.53 15.57 22.80
N GLU A 293 -13.94 15.33 23.97
CA GLU A 293 -13.94 14.00 24.59
C GLU A 293 -15.37 13.49 24.75
N GLY A 294 -15.64 12.25 24.29
CA GLY A 294 -16.97 11.67 24.28
C GLY A 294 -17.91 12.26 23.22
N PHE A 295 -17.40 13.09 22.29
CA PHE A 295 -18.23 13.69 21.24
C PHE A 295 -18.78 12.59 20.31
N ILE A 296 -20.10 12.42 20.35
CA ILE A 296 -20.87 11.64 19.39
C ILE A 296 -21.47 12.66 18.41
N PRO A 297 -21.16 12.62 17.12
CA PRO A 297 -21.80 13.50 16.16
C PRO A 297 -23.31 13.28 16.26
N ALA A 298 -24.08 14.37 16.36
CA ALA A 298 -25.51 14.30 16.08
C ALA A 298 -25.58 13.63 14.70
N GLN A 299 -26.19 12.45 14.64
CA GLN A 299 -26.20 11.61 13.46
C GLN A 299 -26.46 12.51 12.24
N GLN A 300 -25.60 12.42 11.21
CA GLN A 300 -26.06 12.76 9.89
C GLN A 300 -27.23 11.82 9.62
N SER A 301 -28.42 12.31 9.94
CA SER A 301 -29.66 11.72 9.52
C SER A 301 -29.53 11.61 8.00
N ILE A 302 -29.38 10.39 7.51
CA ILE A 302 -29.69 10.10 6.11
C ILE A 302 -31.14 10.51 5.98
N PRO A 303 -31.47 11.54 5.17
CA PRO A 303 -32.85 11.98 5.03
C PRO A 303 -33.68 10.76 4.66
N GLY A 304 -34.57 10.31 5.55
CA GLY A 304 -35.57 9.29 5.26
C GLY A 304 -35.52 7.98 6.03
N VAL A 305 -34.67 7.77 7.07
CA VAL A 305 -34.64 6.46 7.74
C VAL A 305 -34.85 6.45 9.25
N PHE A 306 -34.68 7.52 10.01
CA PHE A 306 -35.02 7.47 11.43
C PHE A 306 -35.39 8.85 12.00
N GLU A 307 -36.59 9.31 11.78
CA GLU A 307 -37.44 9.85 12.84
C GLU A 307 -37.67 8.69 13.81
N ALA A 308 -37.67 8.94 15.12
CA ALA A 308 -37.75 7.92 16.16
C ALA A 308 -38.75 6.81 15.77
N LEU A 309 -38.35 5.54 15.91
CA LEU A 309 -39.24 4.43 15.64
C LEU A 309 -40.56 4.70 16.31
N GLU A 310 -41.65 4.73 15.54
CA GLU A 310 -42.97 4.84 16.13
C GLU A 310 -43.20 3.68 17.09
N ASP A 311 -43.80 3.97 18.25
CA ASP A 311 -44.16 2.94 19.20
C ASP A 311 -45.04 1.87 18.56
N GLY A 312 -44.74 0.62 18.78
CA GLY A 312 -45.41 -0.49 18.12
C GLY A 312 -44.77 -1.00 16.82
N THR A 313 -43.70 -0.36 16.30
CA THR A 313 -42.99 -0.91 15.18
C THR A 313 -42.36 -2.26 15.53
N THR A 314 -42.66 -3.29 14.76
CA THR A 314 -42.11 -4.64 14.97
C THR A 314 -40.88 -4.88 14.10
N ILE A 315 -39.78 -5.26 14.73
CA ILE A 315 -38.52 -5.56 14.09
C ILE A 315 -38.10 -7.00 14.39
N GLU A 316 -37.67 -7.71 13.36
CA GLU A 316 -37.10 -9.05 13.52
C GLU A 316 -35.57 -8.99 13.53
N ILE A 317 -34.95 -9.57 14.55
CA ILE A 317 -33.51 -9.69 14.71
C ILE A 317 -33.22 -11.16 15.03
N ASN A 318 -32.38 -11.81 14.24
CA ASN A 318 -32.03 -13.23 14.41
C ASN A 318 -33.25 -14.16 14.55
N ARG A 319 -34.31 -13.91 13.75
CA ARG A 319 -35.60 -14.65 13.81
C ARG A 319 -36.44 -14.45 15.07
N GLN A 320 -36.06 -13.52 15.94
CA GLN A 320 -36.87 -13.09 17.10
C GLN A 320 -37.50 -11.73 16.79
N ARG A 321 -38.75 -11.54 17.25
CA ARG A 321 -39.51 -10.31 17.00
C ARG A 321 -39.51 -9.45 18.26
N TYR A 322 -39.25 -8.18 18.09
CA TYR A 322 -39.22 -7.16 19.12
C TYR A 322 -40.09 -5.98 18.72
N THR A 323 -40.79 -5.39 19.64
CA THR A 323 -41.62 -4.21 19.40
C THR A 323 -40.93 -2.99 19.99
N SER A 324 -40.96 -1.88 19.26
CA SER A 324 -40.40 -0.60 19.72
C SER A 324 -41.25 0.02 20.82
N TYR A 325 -40.62 0.60 21.82
CA TYR A 325 -41.23 1.37 22.89
C TYR A 325 -40.37 2.60 23.21
N GLY A 326 -40.98 3.80 23.27
CA GLY A 326 -40.23 5.04 23.47
C GLY A 326 -39.15 5.28 22.42
N GLY A 327 -39.41 4.90 21.14
CA GLY A 327 -38.44 5.05 20.07
C GLY A 327 -37.23 4.12 20.13
N THR A 328 -37.25 3.07 20.97
CA THR A 328 -36.14 2.13 21.15
C THR A 328 -36.62 0.68 21.12
N ILE A 329 -35.73 -0.26 20.83
CA ILE A 329 -35.99 -1.69 20.88
C ILE A 329 -35.42 -2.27 22.18
N HIS A 330 -36.31 -2.87 22.96
CA HIS A 330 -35.95 -3.56 24.21
C HIS A 330 -35.80 -5.06 23.94
N THR A 331 -34.69 -5.65 24.37
CA THR A 331 -34.42 -7.09 24.29
C THR A 331 -34.10 -7.63 25.67
N GLU A 332 -34.09 -8.94 25.82
CA GLU A 332 -33.69 -9.60 27.10
C GLU A 332 -32.25 -9.23 27.53
N ARG A 333 -31.43 -8.75 26.60
CA ARG A 333 -30.04 -8.34 26.83
C ARG A 333 -29.85 -6.82 26.99
N GLY A 334 -30.94 -6.07 27.04
CA GLY A 334 -30.96 -4.62 27.19
C GLY A 334 -31.52 -3.89 25.97
N VAL A 335 -31.39 -2.57 25.99
CA VAL A 335 -31.90 -1.69 24.92
C VAL A 335 -30.94 -1.66 23.76
N ILE A 336 -31.45 -1.84 22.54
CA ILE A 336 -30.65 -1.67 21.31
C ILE A 336 -30.65 -0.17 20.95
N PRO A 337 -29.48 0.49 20.99
CA PRO A 337 -29.38 1.88 20.58
C PRO A 337 -29.76 2.06 19.08
N PRO A 338 -30.40 3.17 18.69
CA PRO A 338 -30.80 3.42 17.31
C PRO A 338 -29.68 3.23 16.27
N GLY A 339 -28.47 3.66 16.57
CA GLY A 339 -27.31 3.50 15.67
C GLY A 339 -26.87 2.03 15.47
N LEU A 340 -27.03 1.17 16.48
CA LEU A 340 -26.75 -0.26 16.35
C LEU A 340 -27.85 -0.94 15.53
N LEU A 341 -29.10 -0.57 15.77
CA LEU A 341 -30.23 -1.09 15.02
C LEU A 341 -30.13 -0.76 13.54
N GLN A 342 -29.78 0.49 13.20
CA GLN A 342 -29.58 0.92 11.83
C GLN A 342 -28.48 0.11 11.14
N ARG A 343 -27.39 -0.13 11.85
CA ARG A 343 -26.31 -0.99 11.33
C ARG A 343 -26.79 -2.41 11.07
N MET A 344 -27.57 -2.97 11.97
CA MET A 344 -28.14 -4.31 11.82
C MET A 344 -29.11 -4.41 10.65
N LEU A 345 -29.90 -3.37 10.38
CA LEU A 345 -30.78 -3.27 9.22
C LEU A 345 -29.97 -3.19 7.92
N THR A 346 -28.93 -2.35 7.89
CA THR A 346 -28.04 -2.20 6.73
C THR A 346 -27.26 -3.48 6.42
N GLU A 347 -26.85 -4.22 7.46
CA GLU A 347 -26.12 -5.49 7.34
C GLU A 347 -27.06 -6.69 7.08
N GLY A 348 -28.38 -6.48 6.98
CA GLY A 348 -29.37 -7.55 6.82
C GLY A 348 -29.57 -8.45 8.04
N LYS A 349 -29.06 -8.05 9.21
CA LYS A 349 -29.19 -8.78 10.49
C LYS A 349 -30.48 -8.48 11.22
N ALA A 350 -31.19 -7.44 10.82
CA ALA A 350 -32.51 -7.05 11.28
C ALA A 350 -33.39 -6.67 10.09
N ARG A 351 -34.71 -6.81 10.24
CA ARG A 351 -35.69 -6.34 9.25
C ARG A 351 -36.93 -5.79 9.93
N ILE A 352 -37.49 -4.71 9.40
CA ILE A 352 -38.78 -4.19 9.82
C ILE A 352 -39.87 -5.09 9.25
N ILE A 353 -40.76 -5.60 10.10
CA ILE A 353 -41.86 -6.50 9.73
C ILE A 353 -43.17 -5.74 9.64
N HIS A 354 -43.38 -4.81 10.56
CA HIS A 354 -44.61 -4.05 10.65
C HIS A 354 -44.34 -2.62 11.11
N LEU A 355 -44.85 -1.65 10.38
CA LEU A 355 -44.97 -0.27 10.80
C LEU A 355 -46.41 -0.09 11.31
N ASN A 356 -46.59 0.32 12.55
CA ASN A 356 -47.94 0.68 13.07
C ASN A 356 -48.34 1.99 12.35
N ASN A 357 -49.13 1.90 11.30
CA ASN A 357 -49.83 3.08 10.81
C ASN A 357 -50.96 3.33 11.80
N SER A 358 -50.73 4.19 12.74
CA SER A 358 -51.83 4.77 13.53
C SER A 358 -52.69 5.61 12.57
N GLU A 359 -53.93 5.13 12.30
CA GLU A 359 -55.00 5.96 11.80
C GLU A 359 -55.33 7.12 12.75
#